data_5c14659a96d82033600f562f951ac295
#
_entry.id   5c14659a96d82033600f562f951ac295
#
_cell.length_a   1.000
_cell.length_b   1.000
_cell.length_c   1.000
_cell.angle_alpha   90.00
_cell.angle_beta   90.00
_cell.angle_gamma   90.00
#
_symmetry.space_group_name_H-M   'P 1'
#
loop_
_entity.id
_entity.type
_entity.pdbx_description
1 polymer ?
#
loop_
_entity_poly.entity_id
_entity_poly.type
_entity_poly.pdbx_seq_one_letter_code
_entity_poly.pdbx_strand_id
1 'polypeptide(L)'
;MLVQIADLLLLNVFGLLVYMLLLRFYMQVLRAPFRNPVGQFVTALTNWMVFPARRLIPGLMGIDFATILLAWLVQALMLTLLLLLHGRTLASASGAGAGLLFGFAAVKLLQASLYLLIAVVILHVLFSWFNPQTPIGPLLDSLTRPFYAVFRRFIPPIGNVDLSPIFVLIVAQVLLYLIGDVVGKF
;
A
#
# COMPACT_ATOMS: atom_id res chain seq x y z
N MET A 1 -26.27 -13.50 -3.60
CA MET A 1 -25.20 -14.51 -3.59
C MET A 1 -24.18 -14.27 -4.69
N LEU A 2 -24.55 -14.23 -6.00
CA LEU A 2 -23.57 -13.98 -7.09
C LEU A 2 -22.84 -12.63 -6.95
N VAL A 3 -23.54 -11.55 -6.62
CA VAL A 3 -22.94 -10.20 -6.38
C VAL A 3 -21.93 -10.25 -5.25
N GLN A 4 -22.22 -10.93 -4.14
CA GLN A 4 -21.29 -11.07 -3.02
C GLN A 4 -20.01 -11.83 -3.39
N ILE A 5 -20.14 -12.87 -4.21
CA ILE A 5 -18.99 -13.63 -4.72
C ILE A 5 -18.14 -12.72 -5.64
N ALA A 6 -18.80 -11.97 -6.52
CA ALA A 6 -18.12 -11.02 -7.40
C ALA A 6 -17.40 -9.91 -6.60
N ASP A 7 -18.03 -9.37 -5.55
CA ASP A 7 -17.40 -8.42 -4.62
C ASP A 7 -16.14 -9.01 -3.99
N LEU A 8 -16.21 -10.21 -3.46
CA LEU A 8 -15.08 -10.90 -2.86
C LEU A 8 -13.94 -11.11 -3.87
N LEU A 9 -14.26 -11.53 -5.09
CA LEU A 9 -13.24 -11.71 -6.14
C LEU A 9 -12.58 -10.38 -6.53
N LEU A 10 -13.38 -9.34 -6.77
CA LEU A 10 -12.88 -8.01 -7.11
C LEU A 10 -11.97 -7.46 -6.01
N LEU A 11 -12.44 -7.48 -4.75
CA LEU A 11 -11.67 -6.96 -3.62
C LEU A 11 -10.36 -7.72 -3.41
N ASN A 12 -10.36 -9.05 -3.55
CA ASN A 12 -9.14 -9.83 -3.34
C ASN A 12 -8.16 -9.70 -4.51
N VAL A 13 -8.62 -9.83 -5.76
CA VAL A 13 -7.74 -9.80 -6.93
C VAL A 13 -7.15 -8.39 -7.14
N PHE A 14 -8.00 -7.37 -7.18
CA PHE A 14 -7.54 -5.98 -7.37
C PHE A 14 -6.82 -5.47 -6.12
N GLY A 15 -7.29 -5.83 -4.92
CA GLY A 15 -6.61 -5.49 -3.68
C GLY A 15 -5.19 -6.05 -3.63
N LEU A 16 -4.99 -7.32 -4.00
CA LEU A 16 -3.67 -7.92 -4.13
C LEU A 16 -2.78 -7.14 -5.09
N LEU A 17 -3.29 -6.79 -6.28
CA LEU A 17 -2.54 -6.00 -7.26
C LEU A 17 -2.15 -4.62 -6.72
N VAL A 18 -3.08 -3.92 -6.05
CA VAL A 18 -2.80 -2.62 -5.41
C VAL A 18 -1.70 -2.75 -4.37
N TYR A 19 -1.78 -3.74 -3.47
CA TYR A 19 -0.75 -3.97 -2.46
C TYR A 19 0.60 -4.34 -3.06
N MET A 20 0.64 -5.14 -4.12
CA MET A 20 1.88 -5.50 -4.81
C MET A 20 2.52 -4.29 -5.51
N LEU A 21 1.71 -3.44 -6.16
CA LEU A 21 2.19 -2.20 -6.77
C LEU A 21 2.70 -1.21 -5.71
N LEU A 22 1.98 -1.04 -4.59
CA LEU A 22 2.42 -0.21 -3.47
C LEU A 22 3.73 -0.72 -2.86
N LEU A 23 3.81 -2.03 -2.60
CA LEU A 23 5.03 -2.63 -2.05
C LEU A 23 6.21 -2.43 -3.00
N ARG A 24 6.02 -2.65 -4.31
CA ARG A 24 7.04 -2.38 -5.34
C ARG A 24 7.47 -0.91 -5.33
N PHE A 25 6.52 0.01 -5.27
CA PHE A 25 6.79 1.44 -5.19
C PHE A 25 7.64 1.79 -3.96
N TYR A 26 7.23 1.34 -2.77
CA TYR A 26 7.97 1.60 -1.54
C TYR A 26 9.35 0.93 -1.52
N MET A 27 9.49 -0.29 -2.06
CA MET A 27 10.79 -0.93 -2.22
C MET A 27 11.76 -0.08 -3.05
N GLN A 28 11.27 0.59 -4.10
CA GLN A 28 12.10 1.48 -4.91
C GLN A 28 12.43 2.79 -4.20
N VAL A 29 11.45 3.46 -3.63
CA VAL A 29 11.63 4.74 -2.93
C VAL A 29 12.58 4.60 -1.75
N LEU A 30 12.45 3.51 -0.98
CA LEU A 30 13.26 3.23 0.20
C LEU A 30 14.52 2.42 -0.10
N ARG A 31 14.82 2.20 -1.40
CA ARG A 31 16.00 1.45 -1.87
C ARG A 31 16.15 0.07 -1.22
N ALA A 32 15.03 -0.59 -0.97
CA ALA A 32 14.99 -1.93 -0.41
C ALA A 32 15.50 -2.97 -1.43
N PRO A 33 16.14 -4.06 -0.98
CA PRO A 33 16.66 -5.08 -1.87
C PRO A 33 15.55 -5.85 -2.57
N PHE A 34 15.63 -6.00 -3.90
CA PHE A 34 14.72 -6.84 -4.69
C PHE A 34 15.16 -8.30 -4.79
N ARG A 35 16.41 -8.60 -4.44
CA ARG A 35 16.98 -9.96 -4.51
C ARG A 35 16.60 -10.81 -3.30
N ASN A 36 15.30 -10.99 -3.10
CA ASN A 36 14.72 -11.83 -2.05
C ASN A 36 13.40 -12.44 -2.58
N PRO A 37 12.82 -13.47 -1.94
CA PRO A 37 11.61 -14.13 -2.42
C PRO A 37 10.41 -13.18 -2.60
N VAL A 38 10.22 -12.21 -1.69
CA VAL A 38 9.14 -11.22 -1.76
C VAL A 38 9.34 -10.28 -2.95
N GLY A 39 10.55 -9.76 -3.15
CA GLY A 39 10.87 -8.89 -4.29
C GLY A 39 10.68 -9.59 -5.63
N GLN A 40 11.07 -10.87 -5.73
CA GLN A 40 10.83 -11.69 -6.92
C GLN A 40 9.34 -11.89 -7.18
N PHE A 41 8.57 -12.21 -6.16
CA PHE A 41 7.12 -12.38 -6.26
C PHE A 41 6.42 -11.08 -6.69
N VAL A 42 6.74 -9.95 -6.06
CA VAL A 42 6.21 -8.63 -6.41
C VAL A 42 6.51 -8.28 -7.85
N THR A 43 7.74 -8.51 -8.31
CA THR A 43 8.13 -8.22 -9.70
C THR A 43 7.43 -9.13 -10.69
N ALA A 44 7.32 -10.43 -10.39
CA ALA A 44 6.61 -11.39 -11.23
C ALA A 44 5.14 -10.99 -11.45
N LEU A 45 4.44 -10.59 -10.39
CA LEU A 45 3.04 -10.19 -10.46
C LEU A 45 2.80 -8.82 -11.14
N THR A 46 3.78 -7.92 -11.13
CA THR A 46 3.55 -6.53 -11.56
C THR A 46 4.29 -6.15 -12.85
N ASN A 47 5.29 -6.92 -13.30
CA ASN A 47 6.10 -6.58 -14.48
C ASN A 47 5.29 -6.39 -15.76
N TRP A 48 4.27 -7.20 -15.98
CA TRP A 48 3.42 -7.13 -17.18
C TRP A 48 2.68 -5.79 -17.31
N MET A 49 2.38 -5.11 -16.19
CA MET A 49 1.77 -3.78 -16.15
C MET A 49 2.81 -2.67 -16.12
N VAL A 50 3.84 -2.83 -15.30
CA VAL A 50 4.80 -1.76 -15.01
C VAL A 50 5.76 -1.53 -16.18
N PHE A 51 6.20 -2.56 -16.91
CA PHE A 51 7.10 -2.38 -18.05
C PHE A 51 6.49 -1.53 -19.18
N PRO A 52 5.25 -1.81 -19.66
CA PRO A 52 4.65 -0.94 -20.65
C PRO A 52 4.38 0.48 -20.13
N ALA A 53 3.97 0.63 -18.85
CA ALA A 53 3.71 1.94 -18.27
C ALA A 53 4.98 2.81 -18.17
N ARG A 54 6.12 2.23 -17.86
CA ARG A 54 7.42 2.94 -17.81
C ARG A 54 7.89 3.45 -19.17
N ARG A 55 7.40 2.88 -20.28
CA ARG A 55 7.70 3.41 -21.62
C ARG A 55 6.96 4.72 -21.88
N LEU A 56 5.79 4.90 -21.25
CA LEU A 56 4.96 6.11 -21.38
C LEU A 56 5.32 7.16 -20.33
N ILE A 57 5.67 6.73 -19.13
CA ILE A 57 5.94 7.61 -17.98
C ILE A 57 7.33 7.27 -17.44
N PRO A 58 8.37 7.98 -17.88
CA PRO A 58 9.71 7.75 -17.36
C PRO A 58 9.79 8.13 -15.87
N GLY A 59 10.59 7.37 -15.11
CA GLY A 59 10.89 7.70 -13.71
C GLY A 59 11.68 9.01 -13.62
N LEU A 60 11.32 9.86 -12.66
CA LEU A 60 12.01 11.12 -12.38
C LEU A 60 12.64 11.02 -10.98
N MET A 61 13.91 11.46 -10.86
CA MET A 61 14.64 11.55 -9.58
C MET A 61 14.69 10.21 -8.78
N GLY A 62 14.64 9.06 -9.46
CA GLY A 62 14.65 7.74 -8.80
C GLY A 62 13.31 7.28 -8.27
N ILE A 63 12.24 8.07 -8.44
CA ILE A 63 10.87 7.72 -8.10
C ILE A 63 10.16 7.15 -9.33
N ASP A 64 9.54 6.00 -9.18
CA ASP A 64 8.78 5.33 -10.24
C ASP A 64 7.33 5.81 -10.25
N PHE A 65 7.10 6.96 -10.89
CA PHE A 65 5.74 7.52 -11.03
C PHE A 65 4.79 6.58 -11.80
N ALA A 66 5.32 5.76 -12.70
CA ALA A 66 4.51 4.78 -13.42
C ALA A 66 3.87 3.77 -12.46
N THR A 67 4.63 3.26 -11.48
CA THR A 67 4.12 2.27 -10.53
C THR A 67 3.05 2.85 -9.60
N ILE A 68 3.25 4.06 -9.04
CA ILE A 68 2.24 4.66 -8.16
C ILE A 68 0.98 5.09 -8.92
N LEU A 69 1.13 5.60 -10.16
CA LEU A 69 0.00 5.91 -11.02
C LEU A 69 -0.80 4.66 -11.38
N LEU A 70 -0.12 3.55 -11.70
CA LEU A 70 -0.79 2.27 -11.95
C LEU A 70 -1.56 1.80 -10.72
N ALA A 71 -0.97 1.89 -9.51
CA ALA A 71 -1.67 1.53 -8.27
C ALA A 71 -2.95 2.35 -8.09
N TRP A 72 -2.88 3.66 -8.37
CA TRP A 72 -4.03 4.56 -8.31
C TRP A 72 -5.10 4.23 -9.37
N LEU A 73 -4.70 3.95 -10.62
CA LEU A 73 -5.61 3.56 -11.69
C LEU A 73 -6.28 2.20 -11.41
N VAL A 74 -5.53 1.22 -10.90
CA VAL A 74 -6.07 -0.08 -10.51
C VAL A 74 -7.07 0.08 -9.34
N GLN A 75 -6.77 0.96 -8.38
CA GLN A 75 -7.68 1.29 -7.29
C GLN A 75 -8.95 1.97 -7.81
N ALA A 76 -8.84 2.92 -8.73
CA ALA A 76 -9.98 3.59 -9.35
C ALA A 76 -10.83 2.62 -10.18
N LEU A 77 -10.19 1.72 -10.94
CA LEU A 77 -10.86 0.68 -11.71
C LEU A 77 -11.64 -0.27 -10.79
N MET A 78 -11.02 -0.74 -9.69
CA MET A 78 -11.69 -1.57 -8.69
C MET A 78 -12.96 -0.91 -8.15
N LEU A 79 -12.86 0.36 -7.75
CA LEU A 79 -14.01 1.12 -7.24
C LEU A 79 -15.11 1.28 -8.29
N THR A 80 -14.72 1.55 -9.55
CA THR A 80 -15.67 1.65 -10.67
C THR A 80 -16.43 0.35 -10.89
N LEU A 81 -15.71 -0.80 -10.90
CA LEU A 81 -16.32 -2.11 -11.08
C LEU A 81 -17.27 -2.45 -9.92
N LEU A 82 -16.90 -2.12 -8.68
CA LEU A 82 -17.79 -2.31 -7.52
C LEU A 82 -19.05 -1.46 -7.62
N LEU A 83 -18.95 -0.18 -8.05
CA LEU A 83 -20.12 0.67 -8.26
C LEU A 83 -21.06 0.10 -9.33
N LEU A 84 -20.51 -0.32 -10.45
CA LEU A 84 -21.29 -0.93 -11.54
C LEU A 84 -21.97 -2.22 -11.11
N LEU A 85 -21.28 -3.06 -10.33
CA LEU A 85 -21.82 -4.31 -9.80
C LEU A 85 -23.05 -4.11 -8.90
N HIS A 86 -23.07 -2.96 -8.18
CA HIS A 86 -24.20 -2.58 -7.34
C HIS A 86 -25.27 -1.73 -8.07
N GLY A 87 -25.21 -1.66 -9.39
CA GLY A 87 -26.17 -0.91 -10.21
C GLY A 87 -26.07 0.61 -10.05
N ARG A 88 -24.99 1.12 -9.47
CA ARG A 88 -24.72 2.55 -9.34
C ARG A 88 -23.93 3.03 -10.55
N THR A 89 -24.44 4.00 -11.29
CA THR A 89 -23.71 4.61 -12.40
C THR A 89 -22.91 5.81 -11.92
N LEU A 90 -21.78 6.09 -12.55
CA LEU A 90 -20.99 7.32 -12.31
C LEU A 90 -21.82 8.60 -12.53
N ALA A 91 -22.85 8.53 -13.37
CA ALA A 91 -23.79 9.62 -13.65
C ALA A 91 -24.76 9.88 -12.48
N SER A 92 -25.06 8.89 -11.65
CA SER A 92 -25.94 9.06 -10.47
C SER A 92 -25.26 9.80 -9.31
N ALA A 93 -23.93 9.90 -9.32
CA ALA A 93 -23.17 10.77 -8.44
C ALA A 93 -22.97 12.13 -9.11
N SER A 94 -24.04 12.98 -9.16
CA SER A 94 -24.05 14.39 -9.59
C SER A 94 -22.80 14.86 -10.36
N GLY A 95 -22.90 15.45 -11.55
CA GLY A 95 -21.89 15.95 -12.51
C GLY A 95 -20.38 16.03 -12.19
N ALA A 96 -19.97 15.82 -10.93
CA ALA A 96 -18.61 15.70 -10.43
C ALA A 96 -18.14 14.23 -10.28
N GLY A 97 -18.92 13.24 -10.73
CA GLY A 97 -18.75 11.82 -10.40
C GLY A 97 -17.38 11.22 -10.71
N ALA A 98 -16.78 11.57 -11.86
CA ALA A 98 -15.45 11.05 -12.21
C ALA A 98 -14.36 11.65 -11.30
N GLY A 99 -14.38 12.97 -11.07
CA GLY A 99 -13.40 13.64 -10.21
C GLY A 99 -13.46 13.13 -8.75
N LEU A 100 -14.66 12.96 -8.21
CA LEU A 100 -14.86 12.40 -6.87
C LEU A 100 -14.37 10.96 -6.79
N LEU A 101 -14.59 10.12 -7.81
CA LEU A 101 -14.11 8.74 -7.85
C LEU A 101 -12.59 8.67 -7.82
N PHE A 102 -11.91 9.48 -8.62
CA PHE A 102 -10.44 9.53 -8.62
C PHE A 102 -9.89 10.09 -7.31
N GLY A 103 -10.54 11.10 -6.72
CA GLY A 103 -10.20 11.60 -5.38
C GLY A 103 -10.39 10.52 -4.32
N PHE A 104 -11.51 9.81 -4.34
CA PHE A 104 -11.79 8.70 -3.41
C PHE A 104 -10.79 7.55 -3.60
N ALA A 105 -10.41 7.22 -4.84
CA ALA A 105 -9.37 6.24 -5.12
C ALA A 105 -8.02 6.64 -4.53
N ALA A 106 -7.66 7.92 -4.56
CA ALA A 106 -6.43 8.40 -3.91
C ALA A 106 -6.46 8.23 -2.39
N VAL A 107 -7.59 8.55 -1.76
CA VAL A 107 -7.77 8.36 -0.32
C VAL A 107 -7.71 6.87 0.05
N LYS A 108 -8.36 6.00 -0.73
CA LYS A 108 -8.29 4.55 -0.55
C LYS A 108 -6.88 4.00 -0.76
N LEU A 109 -6.13 4.55 -1.70
CA LEU A 109 -4.73 4.17 -1.91
C LEU A 109 -3.85 4.58 -0.69
N LEU A 110 -4.11 5.75 -0.11
CA LEU A 110 -3.45 6.18 1.13
C LEU A 110 -3.80 5.25 2.30
N GLN A 111 -5.06 4.86 2.46
CA GLN A 111 -5.46 3.84 3.44
C GLN A 111 -4.72 2.52 3.22
N ALA A 112 -4.67 2.02 1.98
CA ALA A 112 -3.94 0.80 1.63
C ALA A 112 -2.44 0.91 1.98
N SER A 113 -1.83 2.08 1.77
CA SER A 113 -0.44 2.35 2.15
C SER A 113 -0.21 2.23 3.66
N LEU A 114 -1.13 2.75 4.47
CA LEU A 114 -1.05 2.65 5.93
C LEU A 114 -1.26 1.20 6.41
N TYR A 115 -2.20 0.46 5.82
CA TYR A 115 -2.36 -0.97 6.12
C TYR A 115 -1.12 -1.77 5.74
N LEU A 116 -0.50 -1.48 4.59
CA LEU A 116 0.75 -2.09 4.18
C LEU A 116 1.88 -1.79 5.18
N LEU A 117 2.00 -0.53 5.64
CA LEU A 117 2.98 -0.13 6.65
C LEU A 117 2.77 -0.93 7.95
N ILE A 118 1.54 -1.01 8.45
CA ILE A 118 1.19 -1.78 9.66
C ILE A 118 1.59 -3.25 9.47
N ALA A 119 1.25 -3.87 8.34
CA ALA A 119 1.60 -5.26 8.06
C ALA A 119 3.13 -5.47 8.03
N VAL A 120 3.88 -4.58 7.38
CA VAL A 120 5.35 -4.64 7.31
C VAL A 120 5.98 -4.46 8.69
N VAL A 121 5.48 -3.52 9.51
CA VAL A 121 5.97 -3.29 10.88
C VAL A 121 5.72 -4.52 11.76
N ILE A 122 4.52 -5.10 11.70
CA ILE A 122 4.19 -6.33 12.47
C ILE A 122 5.10 -7.48 12.03
N LEU A 123 5.24 -7.70 10.73
CA LEU A 123 6.13 -8.75 10.21
C LEU A 123 7.59 -8.52 10.64
N HIS A 124 8.07 -7.27 10.60
CA HIS A 124 9.41 -6.94 11.05
C HIS A 124 9.65 -7.29 12.52
N VAL A 125 8.72 -6.93 13.41
CA VAL A 125 8.79 -7.27 14.83
C VAL A 125 8.76 -8.79 15.04
N LEU A 126 7.84 -9.49 14.38
CA LEU A 126 7.72 -10.95 14.51
C LEU A 126 9.00 -11.65 14.04
N PHE A 127 9.53 -11.31 12.86
CA PHE A 127 10.76 -11.92 12.36
C PHE A 127 11.99 -11.54 13.19
N SER A 128 12.04 -10.34 13.76
CA SER A 128 13.10 -9.94 14.68
C SER A 128 13.16 -10.83 15.94
N TRP A 129 12.02 -11.35 16.37
CA TRP A 129 11.95 -12.21 17.57
C TRP A 129 12.16 -13.69 17.26
N PHE A 130 11.52 -14.19 16.18
CA PHE A 130 11.52 -15.62 15.87
C PHE A 130 12.65 -16.05 14.93
N ASN A 131 13.04 -15.19 13.98
CA ASN A 131 14.08 -15.52 13.00
C ASN A 131 14.83 -14.26 12.54
N PRO A 132 15.80 -13.77 13.33
CA PRO A 132 16.59 -12.59 13.00
C PRO A 132 17.38 -12.68 11.69
N GLN A 133 17.70 -13.91 11.24
CA GLN A 133 18.50 -14.17 10.02
C GLN A 133 17.64 -14.51 8.80
N THR A 134 16.37 -14.10 8.78
CA THR A 134 15.48 -14.34 7.64
C THR A 134 15.96 -13.65 6.36
N PRO A 135 15.84 -14.29 5.18
CA PRO A 135 16.20 -13.68 3.90
C PRO A 135 15.44 -12.39 3.56
N ILE A 136 14.28 -12.18 4.20
CA ILE A 136 13.47 -10.96 4.04
C ILE A 136 13.79 -9.88 5.09
N GLY A 137 14.64 -10.17 6.08
CA GLY A 137 15.04 -9.21 7.12
C GLY A 137 15.53 -7.87 6.57
N PRO A 138 16.50 -7.84 5.64
CA PRO A 138 16.99 -6.59 5.04
C PRO A 138 15.92 -5.80 4.29
N LEU A 139 14.92 -6.48 3.71
CA LEU A 139 13.78 -5.86 3.07
C LEU A 139 12.90 -5.14 4.12
N LEU A 140 12.51 -5.85 5.18
CA LEU A 140 11.67 -5.31 6.24
C LEU A 140 12.35 -4.15 6.96
N ASP A 141 13.66 -4.27 7.23
CA ASP A 141 14.45 -3.18 7.83
C ASP A 141 14.46 -1.94 6.93
N SER A 142 14.71 -2.10 5.63
CA SER A 142 14.71 -0.98 4.69
C SER A 142 13.36 -0.26 4.62
N LEU A 143 12.25 -1.01 4.68
CA LEU A 143 10.89 -0.47 4.61
C LEU A 143 10.45 0.24 5.90
N THR A 144 10.95 -0.21 7.08
CA THR A 144 10.54 0.33 8.39
C THR A 144 11.49 1.38 8.93
N ARG A 145 12.77 1.32 8.56
CA ARG A 145 13.83 2.19 9.06
C ARG A 145 13.51 3.69 9.04
N PRO A 146 12.98 4.30 7.96
CA PRO A 146 12.69 5.73 7.96
C PRO A 146 11.64 6.11 9.00
N PHE A 147 10.66 5.25 9.23
CA PHE A 147 9.61 5.48 10.22
C PHE A 147 10.13 5.32 11.65
N TYR A 148 10.93 4.30 11.91
CA TYR A 148 11.54 4.09 13.23
C TYR A 148 12.53 5.19 13.58
N ALA A 149 13.29 5.70 12.61
CA ALA A 149 14.28 6.76 12.84
C ALA A 149 13.65 8.03 13.42
N VAL A 150 12.40 8.35 13.05
CA VAL A 150 11.67 9.49 13.63
C VAL A 150 11.46 9.30 15.13
N PHE A 151 11.00 8.10 15.54
CA PHE A 151 10.71 7.84 16.96
C PHE A 151 11.93 7.55 17.78
N ARG A 152 12.96 6.86 17.26
CA ARG A 152 14.24 6.62 17.94
C ARG A 152 14.96 7.91 18.33
N ARG A 153 14.67 9.01 17.65
CA ARG A 153 15.22 10.33 17.99
C ARG A 153 14.67 10.87 19.31
N PHE A 154 13.43 10.52 19.66
CA PHE A 154 12.74 11.00 20.85
C PHE A 154 12.72 9.96 21.97
N ILE A 155 12.72 8.68 21.61
CA ILE A 155 12.57 7.56 22.53
C ILE A 155 13.74 6.60 22.29
N PRO A 156 14.82 6.70 23.08
CA PRO A 156 15.92 5.76 22.97
C PRO A 156 15.47 4.34 23.37
N PRO A 157 16.08 3.30 22.80
CA PRO A 157 15.78 1.92 23.16
C PRO A 157 16.02 1.69 24.67
N ILE A 158 15.09 0.99 25.32
CA ILE A 158 15.20 0.63 26.73
C ILE A 158 15.81 -0.77 26.82
N GLY A 159 17.08 -0.84 27.21
CA GLY A 159 17.84 -2.09 27.16
C GLY A 159 17.99 -2.59 25.72
N ASN A 160 17.58 -3.83 25.45
CA ASN A 160 17.61 -4.44 24.11
C ASN A 160 16.28 -4.34 23.33
N VAL A 161 15.28 -3.63 23.88
CA VAL A 161 13.94 -3.55 23.26
C VAL A 161 13.75 -2.20 22.60
N ASP A 162 13.48 -2.22 21.29
CA ASP A 162 13.09 -1.04 20.52
C ASP A 162 11.57 -0.85 20.60
N LEU A 163 11.14 0.25 21.18
CA LEU A 163 9.72 0.60 21.30
C LEU A 163 9.20 1.39 20.08
N SER A 164 10.06 1.79 19.16
CA SER A 164 9.69 2.58 17.97
C SER A 164 8.57 1.93 17.15
N PRO A 165 8.52 0.58 16.94
CA PRO A 165 7.44 -0.06 16.23
C PRO A 165 6.05 0.24 16.80
N ILE A 166 5.92 0.27 18.13
CA ILE A 166 4.65 0.53 18.81
C ILE A 166 4.12 1.93 18.47
N PHE A 167 5.01 2.93 18.51
CA PHE A 167 4.63 4.31 18.17
C PHE A 167 4.25 4.47 16.70
N VAL A 168 4.97 3.80 15.79
CA VAL A 168 4.61 3.77 14.36
C VAL A 168 3.22 3.16 14.18
N LEU A 169 2.91 2.05 14.85
CA LEU A 169 1.60 1.40 14.78
C LEU A 169 0.48 2.32 15.31
N ILE A 170 0.69 2.98 16.46
CA ILE A 170 -0.28 3.90 17.04
C ILE A 170 -0.56 5.06 16.08
N VAL A 171 0.48 5.70 15.53
CA VAL A 171 0.30 6.82 14.60
C VAL A 171 -0.39 6.34 13.32
N ALA A 172 -0.01 5.20 12.76
CA ALA A 172 -0.67 4.65 11.58
C ALA A 172 -2.15 4.35 11.83
N GLN A 173 -2.51 3.81 13.01
CA GLN A 173 -3.92 3.56 13.39
C GLN A 173 -4.72 4.86 13.58
N VAL A 174 -4.13 5.88 14.21
CA VAL A 174 -4.76 7.19 14.35
C VAL A 174 -5.03 7.81 12.97
N LEU A 175 -4.05 7.75 12.06
CA LEU A 175 -4.23 8.23 10.68
C LEU A 175 -5.32 7.45 9.93
N LEU A 176 -5.37 6.12 10.08
CA LEU A 176 -6.43 5.30 9.50
C LEU A 176 -7.81 5.69 10.05
N TYR A 177 -7.92 5.95 11.34
CA TYR A 177 -9.17 6.41 11.95
C TYR A 177 -9.63 7.74 11.37
N LEU A 178 -8.72 8.73 11.29
CA LEU A 178 -9.01 10.05 10.72
C LEU A 178 -9.45 9.96 9.25
N ILE A 179 -8.73 9.16 8.45
CA ILE A 179 -9.09 8.94 7.04
C ILE A 179 -10.42 8.19 6.93
N GLY A 180 -10.69 7.23 7.83
CA GLY A 180 -11.93 6.47 7.89
C GLY A 180 -13.14 7.36 8.16
N ASP A 181 -13.02 8.32 9.07
CA ASP A 181 -14.07 9.31 9.37
C ASP A 181 -14.39 10.22 8.16
N VAL A 182 -13.35 10.61 7.42
CA VAL A 182 -13.53 11.39 6.17
C VAL A 182 -14.21 10.53 5.11
N VAL A 183 -13.79 9.29 4.93
CA VAL A 183 -14.35 8.36 3.92
C VAL A 183 -15.80 7.97 4.24
N GLY A 184 -16.16 7.84 5.52
CA GLY A 184 -17.49 7.46 5.96
C GLY A 184 -18.55 8.58 5.77
N LYS A 185 -18.12 9.81 5.50
CA LYS A 185 -18.99 10.98 5.25
C LYS A 185 -19.32 11.18 3.76
N PHE A 186 -18.69 10.43 2.87
CA PHE A 186 -18.91 10.39 1.42
C PHE A 186 -19.58 9.10 0.99
#